data_7c9cbb7d7634c6a793e372b9c0dca01b
#
_entry.id   7c9cbb7d7634c6a793e372b9c0dca01b
#
_cell.length_a   1.000
_cell.length_b   1.000
_cell.length_c   1.000
_cell.angle_alpha   90.00
_cell.angle_beta   90.00
_cell.angle_gamma   90.00
#
_symmetry.space_group_name_H-M   'P 1'
#
loop_
_entity.id
_entity.type
_entity.pdbx_description
1 polymer ?
#
loop_
_entity_poly.entity_id
_entity_poly.type
_entity_poly.pdbx_seq_one_letter_code
_entity_poly.pdbx_strand_id
1 'polypeptide(L)'
;MAWTLARRAHAMNPSVIREVLKLTERPGIISFAGGLPSPRTFPVDAFAESCARVLRDDGQGALQYGASEGLPLLREQVAAMLPWPVDPAQVLITTGSQQGLDLVAKVLIDPGSRVLVENPTYLGALQAFAPMEPRIEGVAGDDEGLDPQALRRAAGAGEAPRMLYVLPNFQNPTGRLMSDARRQTLVELAQELELPLVEDNPYGELWFEAPPPAPLSARRPDACIYLGSFSKVLSPGLRLGYVVAPHALYPKLLQAKQAADLHTPSFNQRMVADVLRDGFLDRHVPGIRALYKSQRDAMLAALEREMSSLGLQWNRPAGGMFLWVRLPRGMDATELLPRAVDKGVAFVPGAPFHAGEADPRTLRLSFVTATREQIDAGIARLAEAVRAYPLRQAA
;
A
#
# COMPACT_ATOMS: atom_id res chain seq x y z
N MET A 1 4.62 20.11 35.03
CA MET A 1 4.75 18.64 35.08
C MET A 1 5.38 18.18 33.75
N ALA A 2 6.46 17.44 33.77
CA ALA A 2 7.08 16.87 32.56
C ALA A 2 6.62 15.41 32.41
N TRP A 3 6.15 15.03 31.22
CA TRP A 3 5.78 13.65 30.91
C TRP A 3 7.03 12.82 30.61
N THR A 4 7.16 11.65 31.23
CA THR A 4 8.20 10.68 30.88
C THR A 4 7.68 9.79 29.76
N LEU A 5 8.25 9.92 28.56
CA LEU A 5 7.86 9.12 27.39
C LEU A 5 8.47 7.72 27.47
N ALA A 6 7.77 6.73 26.91
CA ALA A 6 8.33 5.41 26.69
C ALA A 6 9.50 5.49 25.67
N ARG A 7 10.52 4.62 25.80
CA ARG A 7 11.69 4.59 24.91
C ARG A 7 11.31 4.60 23.44
N ARG A 8 10.37 3.75 23.05
CA ARG A 8 9.87 3.64 21.66
C ARG A 8 9.23 4.92 21.12
N ALA A 9 8.66 5.77 21.99
CA ALA A 9 8.04 7.02 21.57
C ALA A 9 9.06 8.05 21.05
N HIS A 10 10.30 7.99 21.50
CA HIS A 10 11.39 8.84 21.01
C HIS A 10 11.83 8.49 19.58
N ALA A 11 11.62 7.24 19.14
CA ALA A 11 11.96 6.76 17.79
C ALA A 11 10.82 7.00 16.77
N MET A 12 9.63 7.42 17.22
CA MET A 12 8.50 7.70 16.33
C MET A 12 8.71 9.02 15.58
N ASN A 13 8.74 8.96 14.27
CA ASN A 13 8.90 10.11 13.40
C ASN A 13 7.58 10.48 12.70
N PRO A 14 7.34 11.77 12.39
CA PRO A 14 6.22 12.19 11.56
C PRO A 14 6.23 11.47 10.21
N SER A 15 5.04 11.24 9.65
CA SER A 15 4.93 10.65 8.32
C SER A 15 5.46 11.62 7.26
N VAL A 16 6.51 11.23 6.53
CA VAL A 16 7.07 12.02 5.42
C VAL A 16 6.00 12.32 4.37
N ILE A 17 5.12 11.37 4.07
CA ILE A 17 4.02 11.60 3.13
C ILE A 17 3.09 12.71 3.65
N ARG A 18 2.79 12.74 4.94
CA ARG A 18 1.95 13.81 5.52
C ARG A 18 2.60 15.18 5.42
N GLU A 19 3.91 15.27 5.65
CA GLU A 19 4.62 16.53 5.48
C GLU A 19 4.61 17.02 4.03
N VAL A 20 4.80 16.12 3.07
CA VAL A 20 4.66 16.45 1.64
C VAL A 20 3.21 16.85 1.31
N LEU A 21 2.21 16.15 1.85
CA LEU A 21 0.80 16.49 1.61
C LEU A 21 0.42 17.88 2.12
N LYS A 22 0.98 18.33 3.24
CA LYS A 22 0.78 19.73 3.71
C LYS A 22 1.22 20.76 2.66
N LEU A 23 2.27 20.46 1.89
CA LEU A 23 2.69 21.36 0.79
C LEU A 23 1.64 21.41 -0.33
N THR A 24 0.88 20.33 -0.52
CA THR A 24 -0.14 20.23 -1.58
C THR A 24 -1.48 20.90 -1.22
N GLU A 25 -1.66 21.33 0.03
CA GLU A 25 -2.83 22.09 0.47
C GLU A 25 -2.78 23.56 -0.01
N ARG A 26 -1.64 24.02 -0.50
CA ARG A 26 -1.50 25.37 -1.07
C ARG A 26 -2.31 25.50 -2.36
N PRO A 27 -3.07 26.60 -2.55
CA PRO A 27 -3.81 26.83 -3.78
C PRO A 27 -2.93 26.80 -5.03
N GLY A 28 -3.39 26.17 -6.10
CA GLY A 28 -2.71 26.15 -7.40
C GLY A 28 -1.64 25.05 -7.57
N ILE A 29 -1.40 24.23 -6.55
CA ILE A 29 -0.48 23.08 -6.65
C ILE A 29 -1.20 21.86 -7.22
N ILE A 30 -0.66 21.33 -8.32
CA ILE A 30 -1.06 20.02 -8.86
C ILE A 30 -0.32 18.93 -8.10
N SER A 31 -1.05 18.06 -7.41
CA SER A 31 -0.46 17.04 -6.57
C SER A 31 -0.41 15.67 -7.24
N PHE A 32 0.80 15.17 -7.47
CA PHE A 32 1.09 13.76 -7.80
C PHE A 32 1.65 13.01 -6.58
N ALA A 33 1.56 13.60 -5.38
CA ALA A 33 2.16 13.04 -4.17
C ALA A 33 1.24 12.05 -3.45
N GLY A 34 -0.07 12.29 -3.45
CA GLY A 34 -1.02 11.52 -2.65
C GLY A 34 -1.18 10.07 -3.10
N GLY A 35 -1.25 9.15 -2.13
CA GLY A 35 -1.68 7.75 -2.35
C GLY A 35 -3.18 7.56 -2.17
N LEU A 36 -3.98 8.59 -2.42
CA LEU A 36 -5.44 8.57 -2.29
C LEU A 36 -6.09 8.04 -3.56
N PRO A 37 -7.13 7.18 -3.47
CA PRO A 37 -7.94 6.84 -4.63
C PRO A 37 -8.70 8.06 -5.14
N SER A 38 -9.12 8.03 -6.39
CA SER A 38 -9.93 9.11 -6.98
C SER A 38 -11.29 9.19 -6.32
N PRO A 39 -11.72 10.35 -5.79
CA PRO A 39 -13.05 10.50 -5.21
C PRO A 39 -14.17 10.33 -6.26
N ARG A 40 -13.86 10.46 -7.55
CA ARG A 40 -14.79 10.20 -8.66
C ARG A 40 -15.22 8.73 -8.75
N THR A 41 -14.51 7.82 -8.08
CA THR A 41 -14.82 6.39 -8.07
C THR A 41 -15.55 5.94 -6.81
N PHE A 42 -15.88 6.83 -5.90
CA PHE A 42 -16.60 6.44 -4.69
C PHE A 42 -18.08 6.19 -5.00
N PRO A 43 -18.63 5.03 -4.62
CA PRO A 43 -20.02 4.69 -4.89
C PRO A 43 -20.97 5.33 -3.86
N VAL A 44 -21.07 6.66 -3.89
CA VAL A 44 -21.78 7.47 -2.87
C VAL A 44 -23.26 7.07 -2.78
N ASP A 45 -23.95 6.89 -3.93
CA ASP A 45 -25.35 6.54 -3.95
C ASP A 45 -25.61 5.15 -3.35
N ALA A 46 -24.76 4.16 -3.69
CA ALA A 46 -24.85 2.81 -3.11
C ALA A 46 -24.65 2.84 -1.59
N PHE A 47 -23.74 3.68 -1.09
CA PHE A 47 -23.58 3.86 0.35
C PHE A 47 -24.74 4.57 1.01
N ALA A 48 -25.34 5.61 0.39
CA ALA A 48 -26.49 6.29 0.92
C ALA A 48 -27.70 5.35 1.06
N GLU A 49 -27.96 4.55 0.03
CA GLU A 49 -29.02 3.54 0.05
C GLU A 49 -28.76 2.44 1.11
N SER A 50 -27.52 1.95 1.17
CA SER A 50 -27.13 0.94 2.16
C SER A 50 -27.25 1.45 3.59
N CYS A 51 -26.82 2.68 3.88
CA CYS A 51 -27.02 3.33 5.17
C CYS A 51 -28.50 3.32 5.57
N ALA A 52 -29.39 3.73 4.65
CA ALA A 52 -30.82 3.76 4.92
C ALA A 52 -31.38 2.36 5.19
N ARG A 53 -30.98 1.34 4.40
CA ARG A 53 -31.43 -0.05 4.62
C ARG A 53 -30.96 -0.58 5.95
N VAL A 54 -29.65 -0.48 6.26
CA VAL A 54 -29.05 -1.00 7.50
C VAL A 54 -29.71 -0.40 8.74
N LEU A 55 -29.98 0.91 8.75
CA LEU A 55 -30.63 1.58 9.88
C LEU A 55 -32.11 1.20 10.02
N ARG A 56 -32.82 1.00 8.91
CA ARG A 56 -34.22 0.60 8.92
C ARG A 56 -34.39 -0.85 9.37
N ASP A 57 -33.55 -1.76 8.84
CA ASP A 57 -33.77 -3.19 8.97
C ASP A 57 -33.21 -3.75 10.31
N ASP A 58 -32.06 -3.22 10.79
CA ASP A 58 -31.45 -3.60 12.08
C ASP A 58 -30.61 -2.46 12.67
N GLY A 59 -31.22 -1.29 12.82
CA GLY A 59 -30.52 -0.10 13.32
C GLY A 59 -29.94 -0.25 14.72
N GLN A 60 -30.65 -0.95 15.64
CA GLN A 60 -30.15 -1.19 16.99
C GLN A 60 -28.91 -2.11 16.98
N GLY A 61 -28.94 -3.20 16.22
CA GLY A 61 -27.81 -4.11 16.07
C GLY A 61 -26.63 -3.46 15.34
N ALA A 62 -26.90 -2.57 14.38
CA ALA A 62 -25.84 -1.86 13.66
C ALA A 62 -25.08 -0.84 14.53
N LEU A 63 -25.74 -0.27 15.54
CA LEU A 63 -25.18 0.71 16.47
C LEU A 63 -24.63 0.10 17.77
N GLN A 64 -24.80 -1.19 17.98
CA GLN A 64 -24.31 -1.92 19.15
C GLN A 64 -22.88 -2.42 18.94
N TYR A 65 -22.21 -2.80 20.03
CA TYR A 65 -20.96 -3.55 19.98
C TYR A 65 -21.10 -4.83 19.15
N GLY A 66 -20.05 -5.18 18.41
CA GLY A 66 -19.99 -6.39 17.59
C GLY A 66 -18.89 -7.36 18.03
N ALA A 67 -18.78 -8.47 17.31
CA ALA A 67 -17.71 -9.43 17.51
C ALA A 67 -16.35 -8.85 17.08
N SER A 68 -15.32 -9.19 17.82
CA SER A 68 -13.95 -8.71 17.54
C SER A 68 -13.41 -9.22 16.19
N GLU A 69 -13.82 -10.43 15.82
CA GLU A 69 -13.51 -11.08 14.55
C GLU A 69 -14.06 -10.32 13.35
N GLY A 70 -15.15 -9.61 13.56
CA GLY A 70 -15.95 -8.94 12.55
C GLY A 70 -17.29 -9.61 12.26
N LEU A 71 -18.10 -8.93 11.46
CA LEU A 71 -19.43 -9.39 11.05
C LEU A 71 -19.31 -10.71 10.26
N PRO A 72 -19.99 -11.81 10.66
CA PRO A 72 -19.90 -13.10 9.97
C PRO A 72 -20.14 -13.01 8.47
N LEU A 73 -21.21 -12.32 8.04
CA LEU A 73 -21.52 -12.11 6.62
C LEU A 73 -20.36 -11.43 5.86
N LEU A 74 -19.72 -10.43 6.45
CA LEU A 74 -18.61 -9.75 5.78
C LEU A 74 -17.37 -10.65 5.68
N ARG A 75 -17.11 -11.49 6.70
CA ARG A 75 -16.02 -12.46 6.67
C ARG A 75 -16.24 -13.53 5.59
N GLU A 76 -17.48 -14.04 5.44
CA GLU A 76 -17.87 -14.96 4.39
C GLU A 76 -17.71 -14.32 2.99
N GLN A 77 -18.16 -13.06 2.81
CA GLN A 77 -17.98 -12.33 1.57
C GLN A 77 -16.51 -12.11 1.23
N VAL A 78 -15.67 -11.74 2.21
CA VAL A 78 -14.23 -11.61 2.02
C VAL A 78 -13.62 -12.94 1.59
N ALA A 79 -13.94 -14.04 2.26
CA ALA A 79 -13.44 -15.37 1.89
C ALA A 79 -13.85 -15.76 0.46
N ALA A 80 -15.08 -15.46 0.06
CA ALA A 80 -15.60 -15.77 -1.28
C ALA A 80 -14.99 -14.90 -2.40
N MET A 81 -14.50 -13.68 -2.09
CA MET A 81 -13.86 -12.79 -3.06
C MET A 81 -12.41 -13.16 -3.37
N LEU A 82 -11.77 -13.95 -2.51
CA LEU A 82 -10.36 -14.27 -2.66
C LEU A 82 -10.14 -15.38 -3.70
N PRO A 83 -9.07 -15.32 -4.52
CA PRO A 83 -8.85 -16.24 -5.64
C PRO A 83 -8.28 -17.61 -5.19
N TRP A 84 -8.44 -17.99 -3.94
CA TRP A 84 -8.13 -19.31 -3.39
C TRP A 84 -9.12 -19.66 -2.27
N PRO A 85 -9.31 -20.93 -1.93
CA PRO A 85 -10.18 -21.33 -0.84
C PRO A 85 -9.69 -20.76 0.50
N VAL A 86 -10.55 -20.00 1.18
CA VAL A 86 -10.30 -19.42 2.51
C VAL A 86 -11.46 -19.80 3.44
N ASP A 87 -11.12 -20.34 4.61
CA ASP A 87 -12.09 -20.51 5.68
C ASP A 87 -12.46 -19.12 6.26
N PRO A 88 -13.75 -18.73 6.31
CA PRO A 88 -14.17 -17.49 6.97
C PRO A 88 -13.66 -17.38 8.43
N ALA A 89 -13.37 -18.48 9.11
CA ALA A 89 -12.77 -18.50 10.44
C ALA A 89 -11.32 -17.93 10.46
N GLN A 90 -10.64 -17.89 9.32
CA GLN A 90 -9.30 -17.28 9.17
C GLN A 90 -9.34 -15.78 8.86
N VAL A 91 -10.52 -15.22 8.58
CA VAL A 91 -10.70 -13.81 8.22
C VAL A 91 -10.95 -12.97 9.48
N LEU A 92 -10.10 -11.99 9.72
CA LEU A 92 -10.23 -10.98 10.77
C LEU A 92 -10.50 -9.62 10.11
N ILE A 93 -11.65 -9.01 10.38
CA ILE A 93 -11.96 -7.66 9.90
C ILE A 93 -11.19 -6.63 10.74
N THR A 94 -10.54 -5.70 10.04
CA THR A 94 -9.68 -4.68 10.67
C THR A 94 -10.09 -3.27 10.29
N THR A 95 -9.68 -2.30 11.09
CA THR A 95 -9.90 -0.87 10.84
C THR A 95 -8.88 -0.37 9.80
N GLY A 96 -9.03 -0.90 8.56
CA GLY A 96 -8.11 -0.79 7.44
C GLY A 96 -6.91 -1.73 7.57
N SER A 97 -6.20 -2.00 6.46
CA SER A 97 -4.99 -2.83 6.44
C SER A 97 -3.85 -2.28 7.32
N GLN A 98 -3.83 -0.97 7.59
CA GLN A 98 -2.87 -0.35 8.51
C GLN A 98 -2.97 -0.94 9.92
N GLN A 99 -4.19 -1.22 10.41
CA GLN A 99 -4.36 -1.94 11.67
C GLN A 99 -3.88 -3.39 11.54
N GLY A 100 -4.12 -4.04 10.40
CA GLY A 100 -3.58 -5.37 10.14
C GLY A 100 -2.05 -5.42 10.29
N LEU A 101 -1.34 -4.44 9.73
CA LEU A 101 0.11 -4.29 9.90
C LEU A 101 0.53 -4.09 11.36
N ASP A 102 -0.19 -3.24 12.10
CA ASP A 102 0.06 -3.00 13.53
C ASP A 102 -0.15 -4.26 14.38
N LEU A 103 -1.21 -5.03 14.10
CA LEU A 103 -1.49 -6.29 14.78
C LEU A 103 -0.41 -7.35 14.49
N VAL A 104 0.01 -7.48 13.24
CA VAL A 104 1.10 -8.37 12.83
C VAL A 104 2.39 -7.99 13.55
N ALA A 105 2.71 -6.69 13.60
CA ALA A 105 3.89 -6.19 14.31
C ALA A 105 3.85 -6.56 15.81
N LYS A 106 2.72 -6.33 16.47
CA LYS A 106 2.53 -6.64 17.90
C LYS A 106 2.66 -8.13 18.24
N VAL A 107 2.33 -9.00 17.29
CA VAL A 107 2.33 -10.45 17.52
C VAL A 107 3.65 -11.11 17.14
N LEU A 108 4.37 -10.56 16.13
CA LEU A 108 5.56 -11.22 15.58
C LEU A 108 6.88 -10.52 15.91
N ILE A 109 6.86 -9.26 16.35
CA ILE A 109 8.09 -8.45 16.47
C ILE A 109 8.37 -8.11 17.93
N ASP A 110 9.53 -8.54 18.39
CA ASP A 110 10.16 -8.08 19.64
C ASP A 110 11.23 -7.01 19.35
N PRO A 111 11.63 -6.19 20.32
CA PRO A 111 12.76 -5.27 20.16
C PRO A 111 14.01 -5.99 19.68
N GLY A 112 14.61 -5.51 18.58
CA GLY A 112 15.78 -6.11 17.94
C GLY A 112 15.51 -7.27 16.99
N SER A 113 14.25 -7.75 16.87
CA SER A 113 13.88 -8.75 15.86
C SER A 113 14.24 -8.29 14.45
N ARG A 114 14.81 -9.18 13.65
CA ARG A 114 15.06 -8.90 12.23
C ARG A 114 13.76 -9.03 11.42
N VAL A 115 13.47 -8.00 10.63
CA VAL A 115 12.33 -7.97 9.71
C VAL A 115 12.84 -7.63 8.32
N LEU A 116 12.60 -8.52 7.36
CA LEU A 116 12.94 -8.27 5.96
C LEU A 116 11.76 -7.59 5.24
N VAL A 117 12.08 -6.63 4.39
CA VAL A 117 11.10 -5.91 3.56
C VAL A 117 11.65 -5.75 2.14
N GLU A 118 10.78 -5.62 1.15
CA GLU A 118 11.20 -5.16 -0.18
C GLU A 118 11.91 -3.80 -0.08
N ASN A 119 12.82 -3.53 -1.00
CA ASN A 119 13.52 -2.23 -1.05
C ASN A 119 13.46 -1.64 -2.48
N PRO A 120 12.72 -0.55 -2.72
CA PRO A 120 11.91 0.21 -1.74
C PRO A 120 10.62 -0.51 -1.31
N THR A 121 9.99 -0.05 -0.21
CA THR A 121 8.78 -0.64 0.37
C THR A 121 7.76 0.42 0.84
N TYR A 122 6.61 -0.03 1.32
CA TYR A 122 5.54 0.84 1.79
C TYR A 122 5.87 1.52 3.12
N LEU A 123 5.84 2.86 3.14
CA LEU A 123 6.13 3.65 4.34
C LEU A 123 5.19 3.36 5.51
N GLY A 124 3.92 3.03 5.23
CA GLY A 124 2.96 2.71 6.28
C GLY A 124 3.30 1.42 7.02
N ALA A 125 3.95 0.45 6.37
CA ALA A 125 4.46 -0.75 7.02
C ALA A 125 5.66 -0.42 7.91
N LEU A 126 6.63 0.35 7.42
CA LEU A 126 7.76 0.80 8.22
C LEU A 126 7.30 1.55 9.48
N GLN A 127 6.28 2.41 9.35
CA GLN A 127 5.68 3.14 10.47
C GLN A 127 4.93 2.23 11.45
N ALA A 128 4.23 1.19 10.96
CA ALA A 128 3.53 0.24 11.82
C ALA A 128 4.51 -0.64 12.61
N PHE A 129 5.65 -1.00 12.02
CA PHE A 129 6.65 -1.85 12.65
C PHE A 129 7.57 -1.08 13.63
N ALA A 130 7.87 0.18 13.36
CA ALA A 130 8.79 0.99 14.15
C ALA A 130 8.54 1.00 15.67
N PRO A 131 7.27 1.04 16.19
CA PRO A 131 7.02 1.00 17.63
C PRO A 131 7.44 -0.30 18.31
N MET A 132 7.65 -1.38 17.57
CA MET A 132 8.17 -2.65 18.10
C MET A 132 9.71 -2.71 18.10
N GLU A 133 10.38 -1.64 17.66
CA GLU A 133 11.84 -1.50 17.67
C GLU A 133 12.59 -2.62 16.91
N PRO A 134 12.13 -3.05 15.71
CA PRO A 134 12.84 -4.07 14.92
C PRO A 134 14.12 -3.55 14.30
N ARG A 135 14.96 -4.48 13.85
CA ARG A 135 15.99 -4.24 12.84
C ARG A 135 15.38 -4.52 11.47
N ILE A 136 15.01 -3.46 10.74
CA ILE A 136 14.42 -3.59 9.41
C ILE A 136 15.53 -3.61 8.37
N GLU A 137 15.53 -4.63 7.52
CA GLU A 137 16.51 -4.83 6.47
C GLU A 137 15.84 -4.89 5.10
N GLY A 138 16.27 -4.01 4.18
CA GLY A 138 15.75 -3.95 2.82
C GLY A 138 16.36 -5.02 1.93
N VAL A 139 15.53 -5.82 1.26
CA VAL A 139 15.94 -6.80 0.27
C VAL A 139 15.80 -6.19 -1.12
N ALA A 140 16.88 -6.15 -1.90
CA ALA A 140 16.87 -5.59 -3.24
C ALA A 140 15.94 -6.38 -4.19
N GLY A 141 15.43 -5.68 -5.19
CA GLY A 141 14.61 -6.26 -6.25
C GLY A 141 14.93 -5.64 -7.61
N ASP A 142 14.36 -6.22 -8.64
CA ASP A 142 14.41 -5.77 -10.02
C ASP A 142 13.01 -5.44 -10.56
N ASP A 143 12.82 -5.40 -11.88
CA ASP A 143 11.54 -5.09 -12.49
C ASP A 143 10.48 -6.20 -12.32
N GLU A 144 10.90 -7.41 -11.96
CA GLU A 144 10.01 -8.53 -11.65
C GLU A 144 9.64 -8.65 -10.16
N GLY A 145 10.16 -7.77 -9.31
CA GLY A 145 9.95 -7.75 -7.86
C GLY A 145 11.19 -8.09 -7.06
N LEU A 146 11.01 -8.59 -5.84
CA LEU A 146 12.09 -8.95 -4.92
C LEU A 146 13.02 -10.01 -5.52
N ASP A 147 14.36 -9.79 -5.47
CA ASP A 147 15.38 -10.73 -5.95
C ASP A 147 15.55 -11.90 -4.97
N PRO A 148 15.28 -13.16 -5.40
CA PRO A 148 15.44 -14.34 -4.54
C PRO A 148 16.87 -14.57 -4.05
N GLN A 149 17.89 -14.20 -4.84
CA GLN A 149 19.28 -14.33 -4.41
C GLN A 149 19.64 -13.30 -3.33
N ALA A 150 19.12 -12.07 -3.47
CA ALA A 150 19.26 -11.05 -2.41
C ALA A 150 18.54 -11.49 -1.13
N LEU A 151 17.35 -12.11 -1.24
CA LEU A 151 16.64 -12.69 -0.10
C LEU A 151 17.45 -13.80 0.57
N ARG A 152 17.99 -14.73 -0.20
CA ARG A 152 18.81 -15.82 0.35
C ARG A 152 20.01 -15.29 1.12
N ARG A 153 20.71 -14.29 0.56
CA ARG A 153 21.84 -13.64 1.26
C ARG A 153 21.40 -12.94 2.54
N ALA A 154 20.31 -12.15 2.47
CA ALA A 154 19.80 -11.42 3.63
C ALA A 154 19.34 -12.38 4.73
N ALA A 155 18.55 -13.40 4.41
CA ALA A 155 18.03 -14.35 5.39
C ALA A 155 19.15 -15.19 6.03
N GLY A 156 20.20 -15.54 5.27
CA GLY A 156 21.35 -16.31 5.77
C GLY A 156 22.36 -15.49 6.60
N ALA A 157 22.21 -14.17 6.67
CA ALA A 157 23.15 -13.31 7.36
C ALA A 157 22.78 -13.14 8.84
N GLY A 158 23.30 -14.00 9.73
CA GLY A 158 23.12 -13.86 11.20
C GLY A 158 21.85 -14.51 11.73
N GLU A 159 21.14 -13.82 12.66
CA GLU A 159 19.92 -14.32 13.29
C GLU A 159 18.78 -14.49 12.27
N ALA A 160 17.97 -15.53 12.39
CA ALA A 160 16.84 -15.78 11.50
C ALA A 160 15.83 -14.61 11.52
N PRO A 161 15.39 -14.11 10.36
CA PRO A 161 14.39 -13.05 10.31
C PRO A 161 13.02 -13.57 10.76
N ARG A 162 12.25 -12.73 11.44
CA ARG A 162 10.91 -13.06 11.93
C ARG A 162 9.87 -13.16 10.84
N MET A 163 10.01 -12.36 9.79
CA MET A 163 9.10 -12.34 8.64
C MET A 163 9.72 -11.59 7.46
N LEU A 164 9.14 -11.81 6.27
CA LEU A 164 9.33 -11.00 5.07
C LEU A 164 8.02 -10.31 4.71
N TYR A 165 8.03 -8.98 4.62
CA TYR A 165 6.89 -8.17 4.17
C TYR A 165 7.05 -7.81 2.68
N VAL A 166 6.01 -8.08 1.88
CA VAL A 166 5.99 -7.87 0.43
C VAL A 166 4.66 -7.33 -0.08
N LEU A 167 4.72 -6.54 -1.18
CA LEU A 167 3.58 -6.07 -1.97
C LEU A 167 3.70 -6.59 -3.41
N PRO A 168 3.26 -7.80 -3.72
CA PRO A 168 3.49 -8.40 -5.03
C PRO A 168 2.68 -7.77 -6.16
N ASN A 169 1.61 -7.03 -5.85
CA ASN A 169 0.69 -6.44 -6.83
C ASN A 169 0.79 -4.92 -6.87
N PHE A 170 1.28 -4.36 -8.00
CA PHE A 170 1.29 -2.92 -8.26
C PHE A 170 1.85 -2.12 -7.08
N GLN A 171 3.00 -2.56 -6.61
CA GLN A 171 3.67 -2.16 -5.38
C GLN A 171 3.65 -0.64 -5.13
N ASN A 172 3.47 -0.24 -3.91
CA ASN A 172 3.76 1.11 -3.44
C ASN A 172 5.18 1.13 -2.82
N PRO A 173 6.16 1.85 -3.43
CA PRO A 173 5.97 3.00 -4.32
C PRO A 173 6.12 2.72 -5.83
N THR A 174 6.64 1.56 -6.24
CA THR A 174 7.18 1.37 -7.59
C THR A 174 6.13 1.10 -8.67
N GLY A 175 4.91 0.71 -8.32
CA GLY A 175 3.90 0.26 -9.28
C GLY A 175 4.22 -1.09 -9.95
N ARG A 176 5.27 -1.79 -9.51
CA ARG A 176 5.68 -3.08 -10.10
C ARG A 176 4.69 -4.19 -9.77
N LEU A 177 4.60 -5.13 -10.69
CA LEU A 177 3.87 -6.38 -10.54
C LEU A 177 4.88 -7.53 -10.48
N MET A 178 4.86 -8.31 -9.40
CA MET A 178 5.71 -9.49 -9.29
C MET A 178 5.22 -10.58 -10.25
N SER A 179 6.12 -11.10 -11.09
CA SER A 179 5.81 -12.15 -12.06
C SER A 179 5.41 -13.46 -11.39
N ASP A 180 4.69 -14.31 -12.13
CA ASP A 180 4.25 -15.61 -11.63
C ASP A 180 5.42 -16.51 -11.24
N ALA A 181 6.44 -16.56 -12.09
CA ALA A 181 7.67 -17.32 -11.83
C ALA A 181 8.40 -16.81 -10.58
N ARG A 182 8.46 -15.48 -10.39
CA ARG A 182 9.09 -14.87 -9.21
C ARG A 182 8.33 -15.22 -7.92
N ARG A 183 6.98 -15.25 -7.96
CA ARG A 183 6.15 -15.66 -6.82
C ARG A 183 6.43 -17.11 -6.44
N GLN A 184 6.50 -18.01 -7.43
CA GLN A 184 6.80 -19.42 -7.18
C GLN A 184 8.17 -19.58 -6.52
N THR A 185 9.21 -18.99 -7.10
CA THR A 185 10.58 -19.04 -6.55
C THR A 185 10.64 -18.44 -5.13
N LEU A 186 9.91 -17.36 -4.88
CA LEU A 186 9.88 -16.71 -3.57
C LEU A 186 9.23 -17.61 -2.51
N VAL A 187 8.13 -18.27 -2.84
CA VAL A 187 7.43 -19.19 -1.93
C VAL A 187 8.31 -20.41 -1.61
N GLU A 188 8.95 -21.00 -2.61
CA GLU A 188 9.87 -22.14 -2.44
C GLU A 188 11.05 -21.75 -1.53
N LEU A 189 11.66 -20.60 -1.80
CA LEU A 189 12.77 -20.09 -0.99
C LEU A 189 12.32 -19.76 0.45
N ALA A 190 11.17 -19.15 0.63
CA ALA A 190 10.64 -18.87 1.95
C ALA A 190 10.30 -20.15 2.73
N GLN A 191 9.91 -21.23 2.03
CA GLN A 191 9.74 -22.54 2.64
C GLN A 191 11.07 -23.17 3.07
N GLU A 192 12.08 -23.13 2.21
CA GLU A 192 13.43 -23.62 2.52
C GLU A 192 14.03 -22.90 3.74
N LEU A 193 13.77 -21.59 3.84
CA LEU A 193 14.28 -20.74 4.92
C LEU A 193 13.40 -20.73 6.17
N GLU A 194 12.30 -21.46 6.18
CA GLU A 194 11.27 -21.41 7.25
C GLU A 194 10.79 -19.97 7.55
N LEU A 195 10.79 -19.10 6.54
CA LEU A 195 10.51 -17.67 6.64
C LEU A 195 9.02 -17.38 6.46
N PRO A 196 8.32 -16.86 7.49
CA PRO A 196 6.94 -16.40 7.36
C PRO A 196 6.82 -15.22 6.38
N LEU A 197 5.75 -15.21 5.57
CA LEU A 197 5.45 -14.16 4.62
C LEU A 197 4.29 -13.29 5.14
N VAL A 198 4.39 -11.99 4.92
CA VAL A 198 3.30 -11.02 5.08
C VAL A 198 3.05 -10.36 3.73
N GLU A 199 2.00 -10.80 3.06
CA GLU A 199 1.58 -10.31 1.75
C GLU A 199 0.55 -9.19 1.91
N ASP A 200 0.90 -7.97 1.51
CA ASP A 200 -0.01 -6.82 1.52
C ASP A 200 -0.54 -6.55 0.11
N ASN A 201 -1.86 -6.64 -0.06
CA ASN A 201 -2.48 -6.57 -1.38
C ASN A 201 -3.65 -5.56 -1.46
N PRO A 202 -3.40 -4.26 -1.27
CA PRO A 202 -4.46 -3.26 -1.42
C PRO A 202 -4.79 -2.91 -2.87
N TYR A 203 -3.95 -3.31 -3.85
CA TYR A 203 -4.05 -2.88 -5.24
C TYR A 203 -4.38 -4.01 -6.23
N GLY A 204 -4.48 -5.26 -5.81
CA GLY A 204 -4.61 -6.42 -6.70
C GLY A 204 -5.77 -6.34 -7.70
N GLU A 205 -6.86 -5.68 -7.30
CA GLU A 205 -8.02 -5.46 -8.16
C GLU A 205 -7.85 -4.31 -9.18
N LEU A 206 -6.78 -3.52 -9.09
CA LEU A 206 -6.56 -2.33 -9.93
C LEU A 206 -5.67 -2.61 -11.14
N TRP A 207 -5.82 -3.75 -11.77
CA TRP A 207 -5.11 -4.12 -12.99
C TRP A 207 -5.73 -3.45 -14.24
N PHE A 208 -4.94 -3.30 -15.33
CA PHE A 208 -5.39 -2.58 -16.54
C PHE A 208 -5.63 -3.50 -17.72
N GLU A 209 -4.76 -4.46 -17.95
CA GLU A 209 -4.83 -5.36 -19.11
C GLU A 209 -5.23 -6.79 -18.71
N ALA A 210 -4.65 -7.31 -17.62
CA ALA A 210 -4.91 -8.65 -17.14
C ALA A 210 -4.80 -8.72 -15.63
N PRO A 211 -5.54 -9.63 -14.97
CA PRO A 211 -5.43 -9.83 -13.53
C PRO A 211 -4.02 -10.29 -13.13
N PRO A 212 -3.56 -9.95 -11.92
CA PRO A 212 -2.29 -10.41 -11.41
C PRO A 212 -2.26 -11.94 -11.23
N PRO A 213 -1.07 -12.55 -11.18
CA PRO A 213 -0.93 -13.96 -10.82
C PRO A 213 -1.48 -14.26 -9.42
N ALA A 214 -1.73 -15.55 -9.17
CA ALA A 214 -2.21 -16.01 -7.86
C ALA A 214 -1.33 -15.50 -6.70
N PRO A 215 -1.94 -15.07 -5.57
CA PRO A 215 -1.21 -14.58 -4.42
C PRO A 215 -0.21 -15.60 -3.85
N LEU A 216 0.78 -15.11 -3.10
CA LEU A 216 1.70 -15.96 -2.33
C LEU A 216 0.93 -16.78 -1.30
N SER A 217 -0.06 -16.16 -0.68
CA SER A 217 -0.96 -16.79 0.29
C SER A 217 -1.77 -17.95 -0.30
N ALA A 218 -2.13 -17.89 -1.58
CA ALA A 218 -2.77 -19.01 -2.28
C ALA A 218 -1.84 -20.21 -2.47
N ARG A 219 -0.53 -19.99 -2.50
CA ARG A 219 0.50 -21.01 -2.72
C ARG A 219 1.00 -21.61 -1.40
N ARG A 220 0.92 -20.84 -0.31
CA ARG A 220 1.43 -21.25 1.01
C ARG A 220 0.56 -20.66 2.14
N PRO A 221 -0.71 -21.10 2.27
CA PRO A 221 -1.66 -20.49 3.21
C PRO A 221 -1.27 -20.66 4.68
N ASP A 222 -0.55 -21.73 5.03
CA ASP A 222 -0.17 -22.02 6.41
C ASP A 222 1.03 -21.22 6.94
N ALA A 223 1.72 -20.49 6.07
CA ALA A 223 2.90 -19.70 6.43
C ALA A 223 2.88 -18.28 5.82
N CYS A 224 1.73 -17.85 5.33
CA CYS A 224 1.53 -16.52 4.79
C CYS A 224 0.37 -15.81 5.48
N ILE A 225 0.58 -14.57 5.90
CA ILE A 225 -0.47 -13.66 6.35
C ILE A 225 -0.82 -12.78 5.16
N TYR A 226 -2.10 -12.74 4.79
CA TYR A 226 -2.58 -11.86 3.73
C TYR A 226 -3.32 -10.65 4.30
N LEU A 227 -2.98 -9.46 3.82
CA LEU A 227 -3.63 -8.20 4.18
C LEU A 227 -4.40 -7.66 2.97
N GLY A 228 -5.68 -7.42 3.16
CA GLY A 228 -6.54 -6.82 2.14
C GLY A 228 -7.20 -5.53 2.62
N SER A 229 -7.70 -4.74 1.67
CA SER A 229 -8.30 -3.44 1.98
C SER A 229 -9.42 -3.07 1.01
N PHE A 230 -10.51 -2.54 1.55
CA PHE A 230 -11.59 -1.93 0.76
C PHE A 230 -11.29 -0.47 0.35
N SER A 231 -10.19 0.09 0.84
CA SER A 231 -9.85 1.52 0.63
C SER A 231 -9.65 1.90 -0.84
N LYS A 232 -9.28 0.94 -1.71
CA LYS A 232 -8.94 1.23 -3.12
C LYS A 232 -10.03 0.84 -4.11
N VAL A 233 -10.95 -0.03 -3.69
CA VAL A 233 -12.06 -0.53 -4.52
C VAL A 233 -13.42 0.01 -4.09
N LEU A 234 -13.54 0.56 -2.86
CA LEU A 234 -14.74 1.22 -2.37
C LEU A 234 -14.43 2.65 -1.89
N SER A 235 -14.02 2.80 -0.62
CA SER A 235 -13.69 4.11 -0.08
C SER A 235 -12.71 4.01 1.11
N PRO A 236 -11.67 4.84 1.17
CA PRO A 236 -10.72 4.85 2.29
C PRO A 236 -11.33 5.39 3.59
N GLY A 237 -12.37 6.23 3.51
CA GLY A 237 -13.06 6.82 4.66
C GLY A 237 -13.79 5.82 5.53
N LEU A 238 -14.17 4.67 4.99
CA LEU A 238 -14.85 3.59 5.72
C LEU A 238 -13.94 2.90 6.74
N ARG A 239 -12.63 3.01 6.58
CA ARG A 239 -11.63 2.36 7.43
C ARG A 239 -11.89 0.85 7.56
N LEU A 240 -12.11 0.15 6.46
CA LEU A 240 -12.27 -1.31 6.42
C LEU A 240 -11.15 -1.98 5.64
N GLY A 241 -10.60 -3.01 6.26
CA GLY A 241 -9.66 -3.97 5.71
C GLY A 241 -9.83 -5.32 6.37
N TYR A 242 -8.98 -6.25 6.03
CA TYR A 242 -9.02 -7.58 6.61
C TYR A 242 -7.64 -8.24 6.61
N VAL A 243 -7.49 -9.19 7.50
CA VAL A 243 -6.35 -10.10 7.58
C VAL A 243 -6.85 -11.52 7.35
N VAL A 244 -6.21 -12.28 6.48
CA VAL A 244 -6.35 -13.74 6.44
C VAL A 244 -5.09 -14.33 7.04
N ALA A 245 -5.25 -15.10 8.11
CA ALA A 245 -4.12 -15.63 8.86
C ALA A 245 -4.21 -17.15 9.01
N PRO A 246 -3.06 -17.84 9.11
CA PRO A 246 -3.02 -19.24 9.50
C PRO A 246 -3.77 -19.50 10.82
N HIS A 247 -4.48 -20.62 10.93
CA HIS A 247 -5.25 -20.97 12.15
C HIS A 247 -4.40 -20.91 13.42
N ALA A 248 -3.13 -21.30 13.34
CA ALA A 248 -2.22 -21.27 14.49
C ALA A 248 -1.93 -19.85 15.00
N LEU A 249 -1.95 -18.85 14.12
CA LEU A 249 -1.62 -17.46 14.44
C LEU A 249 -2.88 -16.62 14.75
N TYR A 250 -4.02 -16.98 14.16
CA TYR A 250 -5.27 -16.24 14.24
C TYR A 250 -5.69 -15.85 15.68
N PRO A 251 -5.64 -16.77 16.70
CA PRO A 251 -6.04 -16.41 18.06
C PRO A 251 -5.21 -15.27 18.66
N LYS A 252 -3.92 -15.18 18.31
CA LYS A 252 -3.04 -14.10 18.82
C LYS A 252 -3.31 -12.76 18.15
N LEU A 253 -3.59 -12.76 16.85
CA LEU A 253 -4.04 -11.55 16.15
C LEU A 253 -5.37 -11.05 16.68
N LEU A 254 -6.32 -11.97 16.95
CA LEU A 254 -7.61 -11.63 17.55
C LEU A 254 -7.46 -11.03 18.95
N GLN A 255 -6.61 -11.60 19.82
CA GLN A 255 -6.32 -11.05 21.15
C GLN A 255 -5.70 -9.64 21.06
N ALA A 256 -4.77 -9.43 20.12
CA ALA A 256 -4.18 -8.12 19.88
C ALA A 256 -5.21 -7.11 19.36
N LYS A 257 -6.14 -7.53 18.49
CA LYS A 257 -7.26 -6.72 17.99
C LYS A 257 -8.21 -6.31 19.13
N GLN A 258 -8.59 -7.25 20.01
CA GLN A 258 -9.43 -6.97 21.17
C GLN A 258 -8.82 -5.89 22.06
N ALA A 259 -7.50 -5.97 22.29
CA ALA A 259 -6.80 -4.98 23.10
C ALA A 259 -6.62 -3.62 22.39
N ALA A 260 -6.67 -3.59 21.05
CA ALA A 260 -6.45 -2.36 20.27
C ALA A 260 -7.71 -1.49 20.17
N ASP A 261 -8.85 -2.06 19.78
CA ASP A 261 -10.10 -1.31 19.54
C ASP A 261 -11.38 -2.14 19.77
N LEU A 262 -11.31 -3.27 20.43
CA LEU A 262 -12.37 -4.26 20.64
C LEU A 262 -12.86 -4.87 19.32
N HIS A 263 -13.40 -4.08 18.41
CA HIS A 263 -13.87 -4.47 17.09
C HIS A 263 -13.87 -3.27 16.13
N THR A 264 -13.83 -3.55 14.85
CA THR A 264 -14.06 -2.54 13.80
C THR A 264 -15.53 -2.10 13.83
N PRO A 265 -15.88 -0.82 13.58
CA PRO A 265 -17.24 -0.31 13.68
C PRO A 265 -18.29 -1.19 12.98
N SER A 266 -19.30 -1.66 13.75
CA SER A 266 -20.33 -2.59 13.27
C SER A 266 -21.15 -1.99 12.14
N PHE A 267 -21.49 -0.70 12.22
CA PHE A 267 -22.24 -0.01 11.20
C PHE A 267 -21.52 -0.02 9.83
N ASN A 268 -20.21 0.30 9.82
CA ASN A 268 -19.43 0.31 8.57
C ASN A 268 -19.33 -1.10 7.96
N GLN A 269 -19.18 -2.13 8.80
CA GLN A 269 -19.15 -3.51 8.33
C GLN A 269 -20.47 -3.94 7.70
N ARG A 270 -21.62 -3.62 8.33
CA ARG A 270 -22.96 -3.94 7.80
C ARG A 270 -23.23 -3.21 6.50
N MET A 271 -22.89 -1.92 6.44
CA MET A 271 -23.04 -1.11 5.23
C MET A 271 -22.22 -1.69 4.07
N VAL A 272 -20.95 -2.05 4.31
CA VAL A 272 -20.13 -2.65 3.25
C VAL A 272 -20.63 -4.05 2.87
N ALA A 273 -21.02 -4.87 3.83
CA ALA A 273 -21.59 -6.19 3.54
C ALA A 273 -22.90 -6.09 2.70
N ASP A 274 -23.71 -5.08 2.95
CA ASP A 274 -24.90 -4.81 2.14
C ASP A 274 -24.57 -4.34 0.72
N VAL A 275 -23.59 -3.44 0.56
CA VAL A 275 -23.10 -2.98 -0.74
C VAL A 275 -22.47 -4.11 -1.56
N LEU A 276 -21.75 -5.03 -0.92
CA LEU A 276 -21.07 -6.15 -1.61
C LEU A 276 -22.02 -7.21 -2.18
N ARG A 277 -23.32 -7.15 -1.88
CA ARG A 277 -24.30 -8.09 -2.43
C ARG A 277 -24.35 -8.04 -3.96
N ASP A 278 -24.81 -9.12 -4.55
CA ASP A 278 -25.14 -9.24 -5.96
C ASP A 278 -23.97 -8.89 -6.91
N GLY A 279 -22.73 -9.20 -6.52
CA GLY A 279 -21.53 -8.95 -7.35
C GLY A 279 -21.28 -7.47 -7.61
N PHE A 280 -21.48 -6.61 -6.63
CA PHE A 280 -21.28 -5.16 -6.79
C PHE A 280 -19.88 -4.80 -7.29
N LEU A 281 -18.83 -5.41 -6.73
CA LEU A 281 -17.45 -5.12 -7.16
C LEU A 281 -17.19 -5.49 -8.61
N ASP A 282 -17.81 -6.56 -9.12
CA ASP A 282 -17.64 -7.00 -10.51
C ASP A 282 -18.16 -5.95 -11.52
N ARG A 283 -19.16 -5.17 -11.12
CA ARG A 283 -19.71 -4.07 -11.91
C ARG A 283 -18.99 -2.74 -11.67
N HIS A 284 -18.51 -2.51 -10.46
CA HIS A 284 -17.94 -1.23 -10.03
C HIS A 284 -16.46 -1.09 -10.39
N VAL A 285 -15.65 -2.11 -10.10
CA VAL A 285 -14.18 -2.06 -10.26
C VAL A 285 -13.74 -1.86 -11.72
N PRO A 286 -14.41 -2.41 -12.77
CA PRO A 286 -14.06 -2.11 -14.15
C PRO A 286 -14.05 -0.62 -14.50
N GLY A 287 -14.95 0.17 -13.92
CA GLY A 287 -14.97 1.63 -14.09
C GLY A 287 -13.75 2.31 -13.48
N ILE A 288 -13.30 1.85 -12.30
CA ILE A 288 -12.05 2.32 -11.66
C ILE A 288 -10.86 1.99 -12.55
N ARG A 289 -10.75 0.76 -13.02
CA ARG A 289 -9.66 0.29 -13.91
C ARG A 289 -9.57 1.14 -15.18
N ALA A 290 -10.70 1.39 -15.84
CA ALA A 290 -10.77 2.19 -17.06
C ALA A 290 -10.31 3.64 -16.83
N LEU A 291 -10.76 4.28 -15.73
CA LEU A 291 -10.34 5.62 -15.36
C LEU A 291 -8.83 5.66 -15.07
N TYR A 292 -8.32 4.77 -14.23
CA TYR A 292 -6.91 4.78 -13.83
C TYR A 292 -5.96 4.43 -14.99
N LYS A 293 -6.39 3.52 -15.87
CA LYS A 293 -5.66 3.21 -17.11
C LYS A 293 -5.52 4.46 -17.99
N SER A 294 -6.62 5.19 -18.21
CA SER A 294 -6.59 6.40 -19.03
C SER A 294 -5.69 7.49 -18.44
N GLN A 295 -5.68 7.64 -17.10
CA GLN A 295 -4.80 8.59 -16.40
C GLN A 295 -3.34 8.16 -16.43
N ARG A 296 -3.04 6.85 -16.26
CA ARG A 296 -1.70 6.30 -16.45
C ARG A 296 -1.17 6.60 -17.85
N ASP A 297 -1.98 6.31 -18.87
CA ASP A 297 -1.60 6.50 -20.27
C ASP A 297 -1.37 7.99 -20.59
N ALA A 298 -2.19 8.89 -20.04
CA ALA A 298 -1.98 10.34 -20.17
C ALA A 298 -0.67 10.78 -19.50
N MET A 299 -0.37 10.28 -18.30
CA MET A 299 0.88 10.63 -17.60
C MET A 299 2.12 10.09 -18.34
N LEU A 300 2.07 8.87 -18.86
CA LEU A 300 3.16 8.30 -19.66
C LEU A 300 3.38 9.13 -20.93
N ALA A 301 2.32 9.52 -21.64
CA ALA A 301 2.44 10.36 -22.84
C ALA A 301 3.01 11.76 -22.52
N ALA A 302 2.61 12.34 -21.38
CA ALA A 302 3.16 13.63 -20.93
C ALA A 302 4.64 13.53 -20.55
N LEU A 303 5.05 12.46 -19.84
CA LEU A 303 6.45 12.19 -19.51
C LEU A 303 7.29 12.02 -20.76
N GLU A 304 6.82 11.25 -21.73
CA GLU A 304 7.52 11.05 -23.01
C GLU A 304 7.71 12.36 -23.75
N ARG A 305 6.68 13.17 -23.86
CA ARG A 305 6.71 14.46 -24.56
C ARG A 305 7.65 15.47 -23.88
N GLU A 306 7.61 15.57 -22.55
CA GLU A 306 8.28 16.65 -21.82
C GLU A 306 9.66 16.27 -21.28
N MET A 307 9.95 14.97 -21.06
CA MET A 307 11.09 14.51 -20.27
C MET A 307 11.98 13.48 -20.96
N SER A 308 11.60 12.93 -22.12
CA SER A 308 12.42 11.92 -22.82
C SER A 308 13.84 12.43 -23.14
N SER A 309 14.00 13.70 -23.48
CA SER A 309 15.29 14.32 -23.77
C SER A 309 16.09 14.75 -22.53
N LEU A 310 15.50 14.64 -21.32
CA LEU A 310 16.14 15.08 -20.07
C LEU A 310 16.87 13.95 -19.33
N GLY A 311 16.91 12.72 -19.89
CA GLY A 311 17.63 11.58 -19.33
C GLY A 311 16.96 10.93 -18.12
N LEU A 312 15.67 11.20 -17.88
CA LEU A 312 14.89 10.49 -16.87
C LEU A 312 14.50 9.11 -17.36
N GLN A 313 14.26 8.22 -16.41
CA GLN A 313 13.74 6.87 -16.64
C GLN A 313 12.45 6.67 -15.82
N TRP A 314 11.47 5.95 -16.35
CA TRP A 314 10.25 5.60 -15.66
C TRP A 314 9.74 4.24 -16.09
N ASN A 315 9.01 3.59 -15.22
CA ASN A 315 8.35 2.33 -15.53
C ASN A 315 6.97 2.55 -16.19
N ARG A 316 6.40 1.46 -16.70
CA ARG A 316 5.03 1.41 -17.24
C ARG A 316 4.21 0.41 -16.42
N PRO A 317 3.53 0.85 -15.33
CA PRO A 317 2.80 -0.08 -14.47
C PRO A 317 1.60 -0.70 -15.19
N ALA A 318 1.40 -2.01 -14.98
CA ALA A 318 0.26 -2.76 -15.52
C ALA A 318 -1.02 -2.61 -14.67
N GLY A 319 -0.97 -1.80 -13.60
CA GLY A 319 -2.07 -1.56 -12.68
C GLY A 319 -1.68 -0.61 -11.55
N GLY A 320 -2.52 -0.53 -10.52
CA GLY A 320 -2.27 0.27 -9.34
C GLY A 320 -2.45 1.77 -9.54
N MET A 321 -1.64 2.55 -8.84
CA MET A 321 -1.85 3.99 -8.69
C MET A 321 -0.59 4.82 -8.95
N PHE A 322 0.58 4.19 -9.17
CA PHE A 322 1.87 4.85 -9.07
C PHE A 322 2.78 4.58 -10.25
N LEU A 323 3.54 5.61 -10.63
CA LEU A 323 4.72 5.55 -11.47
C LEU A 323 5.97 5.78 -10.62
N TRP A 324 7.03 5.05 -10.92
CA TRP A 324 8.35 5.22 -10.33
C TRP A 324 9.30 5.83 -11.34
N VAL A 325 9.84 6.99 -10.99
CA VAL A 325 10.70 7.76 -11.87
C VAL A 325 12.10 7.85 -11.27
N ARG A 326 13.11 7.74 -12.10
CA ARG A 326 14.52 7.94 -11.75
C ARG A 326 15.08 9.15 -12.49
N LEU A 327 15.63 10.08 -11.74
CA LEU A 327 16.29 11.29 -12.23
C LEU A 327 17.70 10.97 -12.80
N PRO A 328 18.26 11.84 -13.66
CA PRO A 328 19.64 11.76 -14.11
C PRO A 328 20.65 11.74 -12.96
N ARG A 329 21.88 11.32 -13.26
CA ARG A 329 22.99 11.40 -12.30
C ARG A 329 23.24 12.85 -11.85
N GLY A 330 23.58 13.03 -10.57
CA GLY A 330 23.85 14.35 -9.99
C GLY A 330 22.61 15.11 -9.50
N MET A 331 21.42 14.54 -9.65
CA MET A 331 20.17 15.10 -9.10
C MET A 331 19.73 14.35 -7.83
N ASP A 332 19.03 15.06 -6.95
CA ASP A 332 18.39 14.55 -5.74
C ASP A 332 16.88 14.93 -5.74
N ALA A 333 16.01 13.95 -5.62
CA ALA A 333 14.57 14.16 -5.65
C ALA A 333 14.08 14.96 -4.42
N THR A 334 14.78 14.89 -3.29
CA THR A 334 14.45 15.67 -2.10
C THR A 334 14.77 17.13 -2.30
N GLU A 335 15.91 17.44 -2.93
CA GLU A 335 16.29 18.82 -3.30
C GLU A 335 15.42 19.37 -4.47
N LEU A 336 14.93 18.49 -5.36
CA LEU A 336 14.04 18.87 -6.46
C LEU A 336 12.63 19.23 -5.98
N LEU A 337 12.11 18.59 -4.93
CA LEU A 337 10.74 18.78 -4.47
C LEU A 337 10.36 20.25 -4.19
N PRO A 338 11.11 21.04 -3.39
CA PRO A 338 10.75 22.44 -3.16
C PRO A 338 10.73 23.27 -4.47
N ARG A 339 11.63 23.00 -5.41
CA ARG A 339 11.67 23.67 -6.73
C ARG A 339 10.45 23.32 -7.58
N ALA A 340 9.99 22.07 -7.52
CA ALA A 340 8.76 21.64 -8.19
C ALA A 340 7.53 22.30 -7.56
N VAL A 341 7.49 22.43 -6.24
CA VAL A 341 6.42 23.10 -5.50
C VAL A 341 6.36 24.58 -5.88
N ASP A 342 7.50 25.26 -6.03
CA ASP A 342 7.56 26.66 -6.50
C ASP A 342 7.03 26.82 -7.95
N LYS A 343 7.09 25.75 -8.75
CA LYS A 343 6.48 25.67 -10.09
C LYS A 343 4.99 25.22 -10.04
N GLY A 344 4.46 24.91 -8.87
CA GLY A 344 3.07 24.51 -8.68
C GLY A 344 2.79 23.02 -8.94
N VAL A 345 3.77 22.14 -8.73
CA VAL A 345 3.59 20.68 -8.79
C VAL A 345 4.30 19.99 -7.64
N ALA A 346 3.71 18.92 -7.09
CA ALA A 346 4.29 18.14 -6.01
C ALA A 346 4.30 16.63 -6.32
N PHE A 347 5.35 15.94 -5.85
CA PHE A 347 5.55 14.49 -5.93
C PHE A 347 6.10 13.98 -4.59
N VAL A 348 6.32 12.67 -4.43
CA VAL A 348 7.00 12.12 -3.25
C VAL A 348 8.42 11.70 -3.62
N PRO A 349 9.47 12.25 -2.97
CA PRO A 349 10.84 11.75 -3.10
C PRO A 349 10.93 10.27 -2.74
N GLY A 350 11.79 9.52 -3.41
CA GLY A 350 11.90 8.07 -3.24
C GLY A 350 12.67 7.64 -1.99
N ALA A 351 13.60 8.47 -1.54
CA ALA A 351 14.49 8.12 -0.43
C ALA A 351 13.79 7.56 0.82
N PRO A 352 12.66 8.13 1.29
CA PRO A 352 11.97 7.62 2.48
C PRO A 352 11.41 6.19 2.35
N PHE A 353 11.20 5.69 1.14
CA PHE A 353 10.66 4.33 0.92
C PHE A 353 11.75 3.24 1.06
N HIS A 354 13.00 3.62 1.24
CA HIS A 354 14.09 2.66 1.37
C HIS A 354 14.36 2.32 2.83
N ALA A 355 14.49 1.04 3.10
CA ALA A 355 14.99 0.51 4.36
C ALA A 355 16.51 0.32 4.24
N GLY A 356 17.28 1.32 4.63
CA GLY A 356 18.74 1.38 4.47
C GLY A 356 19.17 2.44 3.46
N GLU A 357 20.20 2.13 2.67
CA GLU A 357 20.74 3.08 1.67
C GLU A 357 19.72 3.34 0.57
N ALA A 358 19.44 4.62 0.31
CA ALA A 358 18.47 5.06 -0.66
C ALA A 358 19.12 5.54 -1.96
N ASP A 359 18.47 5.32 -3.12
CA ASP A 359 18.80 6.04 -4.33
C ASP A 359 18.11 7.42 -4.30
N PRO A 360 18.85 8.52 -4.07
CA PRO A 360 18.28 9.86 -3.93
C PRO A 360 17.63 10.37 -5.22
N ARG A 361 17.90 9.71 -6.36
CA ARG A 361 17.37 10.09 -7.68
C ARG A 361 15.96 9.59 -7.95
N THR A 362 15.37 8.85 -7.04
CA THR A 362 14.06 8.24 -7.27
C THR A 362 12.92 9.12 -6.73
N LEU A 363 11.77 9.04 -7.40
CA LEU A 363 10.53 9.69 -6.96
C LEU A 363 9.29 8.91 -7.40
N ARG A 364 8.21 9.07 -6.65
CA ARG A 364 6.90 8.48 -6.94
C ARG A 364 5.93 9.54 -7.46
N LEU A 365 5.24 9.21 -8.57
CA LEU A 365 4.10 9.96 -9.09
C LEU A 365 2.82 9.15 -8.94
N SER A 366 1.77 9.75 -8.40
CA SER A 366 0.40 9.21 -8.41
C SER A 366 -0.38 9.83 -9.56
N PHE A 367 -1.03 9.01 -10.39
CA PHE A 367 -1.79 9.47 -11.56
C PHE A 367 -3.30 9.49 -11.32
N VAL A 368 -3.82 8.94 -10.22
CA VAL A 368 -5.25 8.59 -10.11
C VAL A 368 -6.18 9.72 -9.66
N THR A 369 -5.67 10.80 -9.09
CA THR A 369 -6.50 11.92 -8.60
C THR A 369 -6.55 13.11 -9.56
N ALA A 370 -5.55 13.28 -10.41
CA ALA A 370 -5.44 14.40 -11.35
C ALA A 370 -6.31 14.19 -12.59
N THR A 371 -6.86 15.26 -13.17
CA THR A 371 -7.48 15.21 -14.49
C THR A 371 -6.40 15.13 -15.59
N ARG A 372 -6.80 14.86 -16.83
CA ARG A 372 -5.86 14.81 -17.95
C ARG A 372 -5.14 16.17 -18.14
N GLU A 373 -5.88 17.26 -18.05
CA GLU A 373 -5.33 18.63 -18.16
C GLU A 373 -4.36 18.92 -17.00
N GLN A 374 -4.68 18.48 -15.80
CA GLN A 374 -3.78 18.58 -14.64
C GLN A 374 -2.52 17.73 -14.81
N ILE A 375 -2.63 16.53 -15.39
CA ILE A 375 -1.48 15.68 -15.69
C ILE A 375 -0.56 16.37 -16.70
N ASP A 376 -1.09 16.86 -17.82
CA ASP A 376 -0.32 17.56 -18.85
C ASP A 376 0.39 18.80 -18.26
N ALA A 377 -0.35 19.66 -17.56
CA ALA A 377 0.20 20.86 -16.94
C ALA A 377 1.22 20.54 -15.83
N GLY A 378 0.94 19.55 -14.99
CA GLY A 378 1.82 19.18 -13.87
C GLY A 378 3.14 18.56 -14.35
N ILE A 379 3.10 17.70 -15.37
CA ILE A 379 4.32 17.12 -15.95
C ILE A 379 5.15 18.19 -16.66
N ALA A 380 4.53 19.15 -17.37
CA ALA A 380 5.25 20.27 -17.95
C ALA A 380 5.96 21.12 -16.88
N ARG A 381 5.29 21.46 -15.77
CA ARG A 381 5.88 22.18 -14.62
C ARG A 381 7.02 21.40 -13.97
N LEU A 382 6.87 20.08 -13.85
CA LEU A 382 7.93 19.22 -13.31
C LEU A 382 9.15 19.20 -14.24
N ALA A 383 8.94 19.15 -15.55
CA ALA A 383 10.01 19.26 -16.55
C ALA A 383 10.77 20.60 -16.47
N GLU A 384 10.06 21.71 -16.24
CA GLU A 384 10.69 23.00 -15.99
C GLU A 384 11.58 22.98 -14.72
N ALA A 385 11.09 22.36 -13.63
CA ALA A 385 11.87 22.24 -12.40
C ALA A 385 13.13 21.38 -12.61
N VAL A 386 13.03 20.29 -13.39
CA VAL A 386 14.17 19.42 -13.75
C VAL A 386 15.19 20.19 -14.60
N ARG A 387 14.75 20.93 -15.64
CA ARG A 387 15.65 21.75 -16.49
C ARG A 387 16.38 22.84 -15.70
N ALA A 388 15.73 23.41 -14.70
CA ALA A 388 16.28 24.46 -13.84
C ALA A 388 17.12 23.91 -12.65
N TYR A 389 17.26 22.59 -12.53
CA TYR A 389 18.02 22.00 -11.42
C TYR A 389 19.53 22.21 -11.62
N PRO A 390 20.24 22.81 -10.66
CA PRO A 390 21.67 23.02 -10.74
C PRO A 390 22.39 21.68 -10.60
N LEU A 391 22.87 21.12 -11.71
CA LEU A 391 23.73 19.94 -11.64
C LEU A 391 25.02 20.31 -10.91
N ARG A 392 25.30 19.67 -9.78
CA ARG A 392 26.63 19.76 -9.17
C ARG A 392 27.60 19.09 -10.13
N GLN A 393 28.59 19.84 -10.63
CA GLN A 393 29.71 19.24 -11.32
C GLN A 393 30.33 18.22 -10.38
N ALA A 394 30.45 16.98 -10.85
CA ALA A 394 31.18 15.95 -10.09
C ALA A 394 32.59 16.47 -9.87
N ALA A 395 32.96 16.66 -8.60
CA ALA A 395 34.32 17.00 -8.20
C ALA A 395 35.25 15.80 -8.40
#